data_031d064a1575db2e71d5874c3ce4186a
#
_entry.id   031d064a1575db2e71d5874c3ce4186a
#
_cell.length_a   1.000
_cell.length_b   1.000
_cell.length_c   1.000
_cell.angle_alpha   90.00
_cell.angle_beta   90.00
_cell.angle_gamma   90.00
#
_symmetry.space_group_name_H-M   'P 1'
#
loop_
_entity.id
_entity.type
_entity.pdbx_description
1 polymer ?
#
loop_
_entity_poly.entity_id
_entity_poly.type
_entity_poly.pdbx_seq_one_letter_code
_entity_poly.pdbx_strand_id
1 'polypeptide(L)'
;MKHSNITRYFKALSSEQRLRVYLMILKAEREEDGCCQGVLRAFSRACEMLSLSRSTVSHHIKELEESGLLSCERQGQSVCCQVDETALKELREFIAQLGA
;
A
#
# COMPACT_ATOMS: atom_id res chain seq x y z
N MET A 1 20.42 5.86 -8.91
CA MET A 1 19.00 5.59 -8.60
C MET A 1 18.13 6.15 -9.71
N LYS A 2 17.22 5.34 -10.22
CA LYS A 2 16.28 5.81 -11.24
C LYS A 2 15.12 6.50 -10.55
N HIS A 3 14.95 7.77 -10.82
CA HIS A 3 13.91 8.58 -10.17
C HIS A 3 12.50 8.30 -10.70
N SER A 4 12.37 7.56 -11.81
CA SER A 4 11.06 7.26 -12.37
C SER A 4 10.19 6.42 -11.43
N ASN A 5 10.78 5.47 -10.70
CA ASN A 5 10.04 4.68 -9.73
C ASN A 5 9.63 5.54 -8.54
N ILE A 6 10.54 6.36 -8.03
CA ILE A 6 10.28 7.25 -6.90
C ILE A 6 9.15 8.22 -7.23
N THR A 7 9.17 8.79 -8.41
CA THR A 7 8.12 9.72 -8.86
C THR A 7 6.77 9.02 -8.89
N ARG A 8 6.73 7.79 -9.38
CA ARG A 8 5.52 7.00 -9.45
C ARG A 8 4.96 6.68 -8.07
N TYR A 9 5.85 6.38 -7.11
CA TYR A 9 5.43 6.12 -5.72
C TYR A 9 4.84 7.37 -5.09
N PHE A 10 5.50 8.51 -5.24
CA PHE A 10 4.98 9.75 -4.68
C PHE A 10 3.66 10.16 -5.31
N LYS A 11 3.52 9.96 -6.61
CA LYS A 11 2.24 10.24 -7.29
C LYS A 11 1.11 9.40 -6.72
N ALA A 12 1.38 8.11 -6.50
CA ALA A 12 0.39 7.21 -5.91
C ALA A 12 0.02 7.63 -4.48
N LEU A 13 0.99 8.12 -3.71
CA LEU A 13 0.78 8.53 -2.32
C LEU A 13 0.34 9.98 -2.17
N SER A 14 0.11 10.70 -3.26
CA SER A 14 -0.28 12.11 -3.22
C SER A 14 -1.73 12.31 -2.76
N SER A 15 -2.55 11.27 -2.79
CA SER A 15 -3.90 11.31 -2.25
C SER A 15 -3.85 10.97 -0.76
N GLU A 16 -4.42 11.83 0.09
CA GLU A 16 -4.43 11.58 1.53
C GLU A 16 -5.10 10.27 1.89
N GLN A 17 -6.23 9.96 1.24
CA GLN A 17 -6.95 8.72 1.52
C GLN A 17 -6.15 7.50 1.06
N ARG A 18 -5.52 7.59 -0.11
CA ARG A 18 -4.71 6.49 -0.62
C ARG A 18 -3.49 6.25 0.27
N LEU A 19 -2.87 7.33 0.75
CA LEU A 19 -1.77 7.23 1.70
C LEU A 19 -2.22 6.52 2.97
N ARG A 20 -3.39 6.88 3.51
CA ARG A 20 -3.93 6.24 4.70
C ARG A 20 -4.19 4.76 4.48
N VAL A 21 -4.74 4.39 3.34
CA VAL A 21 -4.98 2.98 3.00
C VAL A 21 -3.64 2.24 2.97
N TYR A 22 -2.63 2.81 2.32
CA TYR A 22 -1.31 2.20 2.26
C TYR A 22 -0.72 1.98 3.66
N LEU A 23 -0.79 3.00 4.51
CA LEU A 23 -0.25 2.91 5.87
C LEU A 23 -0.99 1.87 6.70
N MET A 24 -2.29 1.73 6.52
CA MET A 24 -3.07 0.72 7.23
C MET A 24 -2.67 -0.70 6.81
N ILE A 25 -2.41 -0.90 5.52
CA ILE A 25 -1.95 -2.19 5.01
C ILE A 25 -0.54 -2.50 5.54
N LEU A 26 0.35 -1.52 5.49
CA LEU A 26 1.72 -1.67 5.97
C LEU A 26 1.73 -2.04 7.46
N LYS A 27 0.93 -1.34 8.26
CA LYS A 27 0.83 -1.59 9.69
C LYS A 27 0.27 -2.99 9.96
N ALA A 28 -0.79 -3.38 9.25
CA ALA A 28 -1.40 -4.69 9.43
C ALA A 28 -0.42 -5.80 9.07
N GLU A 29 0.34 -5.63 8.00
CA GLU A 29 1.32 -6.63 7.59
C GLU A 29 2.41 -6.81 8.65
N ARG A 30 2.86 -5.72 9.24
CA ARG A 30 3.90 -5.77 10.26
C ARG A 30 3.41 -6.34 11.58
N GLU A 31 2.18 -6.01 11.98
CA GLU A 31 1.61 -6.50 13.23
C GLU A 31 1.16 -7.95 13.15
N GLU A 32 0.77 -8.40 11.96
CA GLU A 32 0.23 -9.74 11.75
C GLU A 32 1.22 -10.67 11.03
N ASP A 33 2.50 -10.32 11.02
CA ASP A 33 3.58 -11.10 10.39
C ASP A 33 3.29 -11.43 8.91
N GLY A 34 2.73 -10.48 8.18
CA GLY A 34 2.44 -10.66 6.77
C GLY A 34 1.22 -11.54 6.49
N CYS A 35 0.40 -11.78 7.49
CA CYS A 35 -0.78 -12.61 7.34
C CYS A 35 -1.83 -11.94 6.45
N CYS A 36 -2.32 -12.68 5.44
CA CYS A 36 -3.37 -12.18 4.55
C CYS A 36 -4.62 -11.76 5.31
N GLN A 37 -4.95 -12.44 6.40
CA GLN A 37 -6.11 -12.07 7.21
C GLN A 37 -5.96 -10.70 7.84
N GLY A 38 -4.74 -10.34 8.24
CA GLY A 38 -4.46 -8.99 8.76
C GLY A 38 -4.73 -7.94 7.71
N VAL A 39 -4.33 -8.18 6.47
CA VAL A 39 -4.57 -7.26 5.36
C VAL A 39 -6.06 -7.16 5.05
N LEU A 40 -6.79 -8.28 5.08
CA LEU A 40 -8.23 -8.26 4.87
C LEU A 40 -8.95 -7.47 5.97
N ARG A 41 -8.50 -7.59 7.22
CA ARG A 41 -9.05 -6.79 8.30
C ARG A 41 -8.73 -5.32 8.11
N ALA A 42 -7.54 -5.00 7.62
CA ALA A 42 -7.17 -3.62 7.31
C ALA A 42 -8.07 -3.04 6.22
N PHE A 43 -8.43 -3.84 5.21
CA PHE A 43 -9.34 -3.42 4.15
C PHE A 43 -10.70 -3.04 4.74
N SER A 44 -11.28 -3.90 5.58
CA SER A 44 -12.56 -3.62 6.22
C SER A 44 -12.48 -2.41 7.14
N ARG A 45 -11.40 -2.30 7.90
CA ARG A 45 -11.18 -1.17 8.80
C ARG A 45 -11.05 0.14 8.02
N ALA A 46 -10.37 0.10 6.87
CA ALA A 46 -10.23 1.28 6.02
C ALA A 46 -11.60 1.77 5.55
N CYS A 47 -12.48 0.85 5.15
CA CYS A 47 -13.83 1.21 4.74
C CYS A 47 -14.57 1.92 5.87
N GLU A 48 -14.47 1.42 7.09
CA GLU A 48 -15.15 2.00 8.24
C GLU A 48 -14.54 3.32 8.68
N MET A 49 -13.22 3.34 8.87
CA MET A 49 -12.54 4.52 9.44
C MET A 49 -12.50 5.70 8.48
N LEU A 50 -12.41 5.43 7.19
CA LEU A 50 -12.35 6.49 6.19
C LEU A 50 -13.70 6.81 5.60
N SER A 51 -14.75 6.09 6.02
CA SER A 51 -16.12 6.24 5.50
C SER A 51 -16.16 6.08 3.99
N LEU A 52 -15.41 5.12 3.47
CA LEU A 52 -15.32 4.86 2.03
C LEU A 52 -16.03 3.56 1.70
N SER A 53 -16.59 3.50 0.49
CA SER A 53 -17.17 2.26 -0.01
C SER A 53 -16.07 1.23 -0.30
N ARG A 54 -16.47 -0.04 -0.34
CA ARG A 54 -15.53 -1.12 -0.67
C ARG A 54 -14.93 -0.93 -2.06
N SER A 55 -15.73 -0.45 -3.01
CA SER A 55 -15.23 -0.21 -4.37
C SER A 55 -14.20 0.91 -4.40
N THR A 56 -14.39 1.95 -3.59
CA THR A 56 -13.43 3.05 -3.52
C THR A 56 -12.10 2.57 -2.92
N VAL A 57 -12.16 1.81 -1.82
CA VAL A 57 -10.95 1.27 -1.21
C VAL A 57 -10.25 0.31 -2.16
N SER A 58 -11.00 -0.54 -2.87
CA SER A 58 -10.44 -1.43 -3.88
C SER A 58 -9.74 -0.65 -4.99
N HIS A 59 -10.33 0.47 -5.42
CA HIS A 59 -9.71 1.32 -6.43
C HIS A 59 -8.39 1.90 -5.93
N HIS A 60 -8.34 2.35 -4.69
CA HIS A 60 -7.09 2.85 -4.09
C HIS A 60 -6.02 1.75 -4.05
N ILE A 61 -6.41 0.54 -3.67
CA ILE A 61 -5.48 -0.59 -3.63
C ILE A 61 -4.94 -0.89 -5.03
N LYS A 62 -5.81 -0.85 -6.04
CA LYS A 62 -5.40 -1.07 -7.42
C LYS A 62 -4.39 -0.02 -7.89
N GLU A 63 -4.64 1.25 -7.55
CA GLU A 63 -3.71 2.32 -7.89
C GLU A 63 -2.35 2.12 -7.21
N LEU A 64 -2.34 1.67 -5.95
CA LEU A 64 -1.11 1.37 -5.24
C LEU A 64 -0.38 0.18 -5.86
N GLU A 65 -1.12 -0.83 -6.30
CA GLU A 65 -0.54 -1.97 -6.98
C GLU A 65 0.11 -1.57 -8.31
N GLU A 66 -0.60 -0.76 -9.09
CA GLU A 66 -0.09 -0.31 -10.39
C GLU A 66 1.16 0.56 -10.24
N SER A 67 1.29 1.27 -9.13
CA SER A 67 2.48 2.07 -8.87
C SER A 67 3.69 1.24 -8.47
N GLY A 68 3.49 -0.01 -8.08
CA GLY A 68 4.55 -0.88 -7.58
C GLY A 68 4.71 -0.88 -6.08
N LEU A 69 3.88 -0.12 -5.34
CA LEU A 69 3.97 -0.08 -3.87
C LEU A 69 3.38 -1.32 -3.22
N LEU A 70 2.40 -1.95 -3.86
CA LEU A 70 1.79 -3.17 -3.38
C LEU A 70 1.93 -4.26 -4.43
N SER A 71 2.00 -5.50 -3.96
CA SER A 71 1.98 -6.69 -4.79
C SER A 71 0.77 -7.51 -4.37
N CYS A 72 -0.14 -7.78 -5.30
CA CYS A 72 -1.38 -8.49 -4.99
C CYS A 72 -1.47 -9.79 -5.78
N GLU A 73 -1.90 -10.85 -5.13
CA GLU A 73 -2.12 -12.15 -5.72
C GLU A 73 -3.55 -12.60 -5.51
N ARG A 74 -4.12 -13.21 -6.55
CA ARG A 74 -5.45 -13.80 -6.43
C ARG A 74 -5.32 -15.23 -5.93
N GLN A 75 -6.11 -15.56 -4.90
CA GLN A 75 -6.21 -16.90 -4.35
C GLN A 75 -7.67 -17.31 -4.35
N GLY A 76 -8.13 -17.92 -5.45
CA GLY A 76 -9.54 -18.23 -5.62
C GLY A 76 -10.36 -16.94 -5.75
N GLN A 77 -11.32 -16.75 -4.85
CA GLN A 77 -12.14 -15.55 -4.83
C GLN A 77 -11.55 -14.43 -3.96
N SER A 78 -10.44 -14.72 -3.30
CA SER A 78 -9.78 -13.77 -2.42
C SER A 78 -8.58 -13.13 -3.12
N VAL A 79 -8.25 -11.90 -2.69
CA VAL A 79 -7.05 -11.20 -3.15
C VAL A 79 -6.20 -10.93 -1.91
N CYS A 80 -4.95 -11.35 -1.97
CA CYS A 80 -3.99 -11.09 -0.89
C CYS A 80 -2.99 -10.04 -1.38
N CYS A 81 -2.90 -8.92 -0.69
CA CYS A 81 -1.99 -7.84 -1.02
C CYS A 81 -0.90 -7.73 0.02
N GLN A 82 0.32 -7.45 -0.44
CA GLN A 82 1.49 -7.28 0.41
C GLN A 82 2.21 -6.01 0.00
N VAL A 83 2.88 -5.39 0.96
CA VAL A 83 3.76 -4.26 0.67
C VAL A 83 4.95 -4.77 -0.13
N ASP A 84 5.28 -4.08 -1.21
CA ASP A 84 6.47 -4.43 -2.01
C ASP A 84 7.70 -3.93 -1.28
N GLU A 85 8.54 -4.85 -0.82
CA GLU A 85 9.72 -4.51 -0.03
C GLU A 85 10.78 -3.77 -0.85
N THR A 86 10.86 -4.04 -2.14
CA THR A 86 11.79 -3.34 -3.01
C THR A 86 11.41 -1.87 -3.13
N ALA A 87 10.11 -1.59 -3.31
CA ALA A 87 9.63 -0.21 -3.37
C ALA A 87 9.88 0.52 -2.06
N LEU A 88 9.63 -0.15 -0.93
CA LEU A 88 9.84 0.44 0.38
C LEU A 88 11.31 0.77 0.61
N LYS A 89 12.20 -0.13 0.18
CA LYS A 89 13.64 0.10 0.27
C LYS A 89 14.06 1.32 -0.57
N GLU A 90 13.53 1.43 -1.79
CA GLU A 90 13.84 2.56 -2.64
C GLU A 90 13.39 3.88 -2.01
N LEU A 91 12.21 3.89 -1.38
CA LEU A 91 11.70 5.06 -0.68
C LEU A 91 12.60 5.42 0.51
N ARG A 92 13.02 4.44 1.28
CA ARG A 92 13.92 4.68 2.42
C ARG A 92 15.23 5.27 1.97
N GLU A 93 15.82 4.74 0.91
CA GLU A 93 17.09 5.23 0.37
C GLU A 93 16.95 6.66 -0.13
N PHE A 94 15.84 6.97 -0.78
CA PHE A 94 15.59 8.32 -1.26
C PHE A 94 15.48 9.30 -0.09
N ILE A 95 14.71 8.94 0.93
CA ILE A 95 14.53 9.81 2.08
C ILE A 95 15.85 10.00 2.83
N ALA A 96 16.68 8.95 2.92
CA ALA A 96 17.99 9.04 3.54
C ALA A 96 18.88 10.05 2.84
N GLN A 97 18.77 10.17 1.51
CA GLN A 97 19.53 11.17 0.75
C GLN A 97 19.12 12.59 1.13
N LEU A 98 17.84 12.79 1.44
CA LEU A 98 17.35 14.11 1.83
C LEU A 98 17.79 14.50 3.24
N GLY A 99 18.02 13.52 4.10
CA GLY A 99 18.41 13.76 5.47
C GLY A 99 19.91 13.81 5.72
N ALA A 100 20.66 13.58 4.69
CA ALA A 100 22.13 13.53 4.83
C ALA A 100 22.75 14.92 4.99
#